data_8278a948cb75ee06fbdcac5b3b603124
#
_entry.id   8278a948cb75ee06fbdcac5b3b603124
#
_cell.length_a   1.000
_cell.length_b   1.000
_cell.length_c   1.000
_cell.angle_alpha   90.00
_cell.angle_beta   90.00
_cell.angle_gamma   90.00
#
_symmetry.space_group_name_H-M   'P 1'
#
loop_
_entity.id
_entity.type
_entity.pdbx_description
1 polymer ?
#
loop_
_entity_poly.entity_id
_entity_poly.type
_entity_poly.pdbx_seq_one_letter_code
_entity_poly.pdbx_strand_id
1 'polypeptide(L)'
;MKINSQYKHSQELHEFIKSLPKNFEREGEILYDERNVIKSFMVRTHEKYTEKVVVKRYKCPNIIQQIIYSFFRKSKAERAFTYGIQLQEASINTPTPIAYFEEWKNGLFKFGYYLSGYDNAPAIRK
;
A
#
# COMPACT_ATOMS: atom_id res chain seq x y z
N MET A 1 7.43 -7.87 -1.09
CA MET A 1 6.21 -7.47 -1.79
C MET A 1 5.22 -8.61 -1.86
N LYS A 2 3.97 -8.32 -1.63
CA LYS A 2 2.91 -9.33 -1.73
C LYS A 2 1.70 -8.70 -2.41
N ILE A 3 1.09 -9.43 -3.35
CA ILE A 3 -0.02 -8.92 -4.15
C ILE A 3 -1.21 -9.86 -3.99
N ASN A 4 -2.40 -9.27 -3.80
CA ASN A 4 -3.65 -10.02 -3.74
C ASN A 4 -3.81 -10.82 -5.03
N SER A 5 -4.23 -12.09 -4.92
CA SER A 5 -4.28 -13.01 -6.05
C SER A 5 -5.13 -12.48 -7.22
N GLN A 6 -6.16 -11.68 -6.94
CA GLN A 6 -7.00 -11.11 -8.01
C GLN A 6 -6.23 -10.15 -8.90
N TYR A 7 -5.07 -9.66 -8.48
CA TYR A 7 -4.32 -8.64 -9.19
C TYR A 7 -2.98 -9.13 -9.71
N LYS A 8 -2.68 -10.42 -9.56
CA LYS A 8 -1.36 -10.94 -9.92
C LYS A 8 -1.07 -10.92 -11.41
N HIS A 9 -2.08 -10.79 -12.23
CA HIS A 9 -1.91 -10.83 -13.69
C HIS A 9 -1.45 -9.52 -14.30
N SER A 10 -1.54 -8.43 -13.57
CA SER A 10 -1.26 -7.12 -14.13
C SER A 10 0.23 -6.81 -14.08
N GLN A 11 0.89 -6.83 -15.23
CA GLN A 11 2.27 -6.44 -15.34
C GLN A 11 2.46 -4.96 -14.99
N GLU A 12 1.53 -4.13 -15.42
CA GLU A 12 1.60 -2.70 -15.15
C GLU A 12 1.50 -2.41 -13.65
N LEU A 13 0.66 -3.17 -12.94
CA LEU A 13 0.57 -3.01 -11.50
C LEU A 13 1.89 -3.38 -10.82
N HIS A 14 2.51 -4.48 -11.25
CA HIS A 14 3.81 -4.89 -10.72
C HIS A 14 4.85 -3.79 -10.92
N GLU A 15 4.89 -3.22 -12.12
CA GLU A 15 5.83 -2.16 -12.43
C GLU A 15 5.54 -0.90 -11.62
N PHE A 16 4.26 -0.59 -11.44
CA PHE A 16 3.86 0.55 -10.64
C PHE A 16 4.36 0.40 -9.20
N ILE A 17 4.16 -0.77 -8.61
CA ILE A 17 4.57 -1.01 -7.24
C ILE A 17 6.08 -0.85 -7.09
N LYS A 18 6.84 -1.42 -8.02
CA LYS A 18 8.29 -1.31 -7.98
C LYS A 18 8.79 0.10 -8.15
N SER A 19 8.01 0.95 -8.80
CA SER A 19 8.40 2.34 -9.04
C SER A 19 8.07 3.26 -7.88
N LEU A 20 7.32 2.79 -6.88
CA LEU A 20 6.86 3.65 -5.79
C LEU A 20 7.99 4.38 -5.06
N PRO A 21 9.14 3.75 -4.77
CA PRO A 21 10.19 4.50 -4.09
C PRO A 21 10.61 5.76 -4.82
N LYS A 22 10.55 5.76 -6.15
CA LYS A 22 10.89 6.93 -6.94
C LYS A 22 9.69 7.83 -7.18
N ASN A 23 8.56 7.25 -7.55
CA ASN A 23 7.45 8.02 -8.11
C ASN A 23 6.45 8.49 -7.07
N PHE A 24 6.46 7.92 -5.88
CA PHE A 24 5.49 8.32 -4.86
C PHE A 24 5.63 9.80 -4.51
N GLU A 25 6.87 10.31 -4.47
CA GLU A 25 7.10 11.72 -4.14
C GLU A 25 6.67 12.65 -5.26
N ARG A 26 6.75 12.21 -6.49
CA ARG A 26 6.58 13.08 -7.66
C ARG A 26 5.20 13.02 -8.27
N GLU A 27 4.48 11.92 -8.08
CA GLU A 27 3.22 11.69 -8.77
C GLU A 27 2.11 11.39 -7.78
N GLY A 28 0.89 11.30 -8.30
CA GLY A 28 -0.25 10.95 -7.48
C GLY A 28 -0.95 12.16 -6.88
N GLU A 29 -2.22 11.99 -6.60
CA GLU A 29 -3.03 13.03 -5.97
C GLU A 29 -3.02 12.86 -4.45
N ILE A 30 -2.61 13.90 -3.73
CA ILE A 30 -2.51 13.83 -2.27
C ILE A 30 -3.91 13.84 -1.67
N LEU A 31 -4.22 12.81 -0.89
CA LEU A 31 -5.47 12.73 -0.14
C LEU A 31 -5.26 13.08 1.33
N TYR A 32 -4.06 12.85 1.85
CA TYR A 32 -3.76 13.10 3.25
C TYR A 32 -2.24 13.17 3.39
N ASP A 33 -1.74 14.15 4.13
CA ASP A 33 -0.30 14.36 4.25
C ASP A 33 0.04 14.86 5.65
N GLU A 34 0.27 13.92 6.57
CA GLU A 34 0.76 14.23 7.91
C GLU A 34 1.81 13.20 8.28
N ARG A 35 1.59 12.42 9.36
CA ARG A 35 2.55 11.39 9.73
C ARG A 35 2.71 10.35 8.63
N ASN A 36 1.59 9.96 8.05
CA ASN A 36 1.58 9.07 6.89
C ASN A 36 1.10 9.87 5.72
N VAL A 37 1.49 9.47 4.52
CA VAL A 37 1.05 10.14 3.31
C VAL A 37 0.15 9.18 2.55
N ILE A 38 -1.02 9.66 2.14
CA ILE A 38 -1.96 8.88 1.35
C ILE A 38 -2.15 9.59 0.02
N LYS A 39 -1.93 8.87 -1.07
CA LYS A 39 -2.10 9.40 -2.42
C LYS A 39 -2.94 8.45 -3.24
N SER A 40 -3.58 8.98 -4.28
CA SER A 40 -4.29 8.15 -5.25
C SER A 40 -3.57 8.21 -6.59
N PHE A 41 -3.62 7.08 -7.30
CA PHE A 41 -3.01 6.94 -8.61
C PHE A 41 -3.97 6.20 -9.52
N MET A 42 -3.89 6.50 -10.83
CA MET A 42 -4.64 5.74 -11.83
C MET A 42 -3.72 4.67 -12.37
N VAL A 43 -4.07 3.42 -12.17
CA VAL A 43 -3.22 2.29 -12.54
C VAL A 43 -4.03 1.26 -13.32
N ARG A 44 -3.43 0.70 -14.37
CA ARG A 44 -4.08 -0.39 -15.09
C ARG A 44 -3.88 -1.68 -14.32
N THR A 45 -4.94 -2.15 -13.67
CA THR A 45 -4.87 -3.33 -12.82
C THR A 45 -5.31 -4.60 -13.54
N HIS A 46 -6.05 -4.45 -14.64
CA HIS A 46 -6.49 -5.56 -15.48
C HIS A 46 -6.30 -5.18 -16.94
N GLU A 47 -6.33 -6.15 -17.83
CA GLU A 47 -5.94 -5.96 -19.22
C GLU A 47 -6.57 -4.73 -19.90
N LYS A 48 -7.85 -4.48 -19.67
CA LYS A 48 -8.53 -3.35 -20.28
C LYS A 48 -9.13 -2.41 -19.26
N TYR A 49 -8.62 -2.42 -18.04
CA TYR A 49 -9.27 -1.74 -16.95
C TYR A 49 -8.27 -0.93 -16.13
N THR A 50 -8.52 0.37 -16.08
CA THR A 50 -7.73 1.29 -15.25
C THR A 50 -8.57 1.69 -14.06
N GLU A 51 -8.03 1.58 -12.86
CA GLU A 51 -8.78 1.96 -11.67
C GLU A 51 -7.96 2.87 -10.78
N LYS A 52 -8.65 3.58 -9.92
CA LYS A 52 -8.01 4.45 -8.95
C LYS A 52 -7.52 3.60 -7.78
N VAL A 53 -6.23 3.69 -7.52
CA VAL A 53 -5.59 2.94 -6.45
C VAL A 53 -5.12 3.91 -5.38
N VAL A 54 -5.43 3.60 -4.13
CA VAL A 54 -5.00 4.40 -2.98
C VAL A 54 -3.75 3.77 -2.41
N VAL A 55 -2.69 4.58 -2.29
CA VAL A 55 -1.42 4.13 -1.74
C VAL A 55 -1.15 4.88 -0.45
N LYS A 56 -0.97 4.14 0.62
CA LYS A 56 -0.64 4.72 1.91
C LYS A 56 0.79 4.37 2.25
N ARG A 57 1.61 5.40 2.45
CA ARG A 57 3.01 5.21 2.79
C ARG A 57 3.19 5.40 4.29
N TYR A 58 3.71 4.38 4.95
CA TYR A 58 4.02 4.41 6.37
C TYR A 58 5.49 4.66 6.58
N LYS A 59 5.81 5.62 7.41
CA LYS A 59 7.18 6.01 7.68
C LYS A 59 7.57 5.62 9.11
N CYS A 60 8.79 5.13 9.27
CA CYS A 60 9.33 4.91 10.61
C CYS A 60 9.86 6.23 11.16
N PRO A 61 9.37 6.70 12.31
CA PRO A 61 9.72 8.04 12.77
C PRO A 61 11.14 8.18 13.29
N ASN A 62 11.79 7.10 13.71
CA ASN A 62 13.14 7.22 14.22
C ASN A 62 13.91 5.91 14.03
N ILE A 63 15.22 5.98 14.29
CA ILE A 63 16.10 4.85 14.01
C ILE A 63 15.81 3.65 14.89
N ILE A 64 15.34 3.87 16.11
CA ILE A 64 15.01 2.77 17.02
C ILE A 64 13.86 1.96 16.44
N GLN A 65 12.81 2.63 15.95
CA GLN A 65 11.70 1.94 15.31
C GLN A 65 12.10 1.27 14.02
N GLN A 66 13.02 1.87 13.26
CA GLN A 66 13.53 1.22 12.06
C GLN A 66 14.18 -0.12 12.41
N ILE A 67 14.95 -0.17 13.47
CA ILE A 67 15.59 -1.41 13.91
C ILE A 67 14.55 -2.44 14.33
N ILE A 68 13.55 -2.01 15.11
CA ILE A 68 12.50 -2.91 15.58
C ILE A 68 11.74 -3.52 14.41
N TYR A 69 11.29 -2.70 13.45
CA TYR A 69 10.54 -3.20 12.29
C TYR A 69 11.42 -4.02 11.36
N SER A 70 12.73 -3.74 11.32
CA SER A 70 13.62 -4.49 10.45
C SER A 70 13.82 -5.92 10.93
N PHE A 71 13.81 -6.15 12.24
CA PHE A 71 14.23 -7.44 12.78
C PHE A 71 13.19 -8.15 13.63
N PHE A 72 12.20 -7.45 14.16
CA PHE A 72 11.34 -8.06 15.18
C PHE A 72 9.85 -7.99 14.89
N ARG A 73 9.39 -7.14 13.99
CA ARG A 73 7.95 -6.93 13.81
C ARG A 73 7.60 -6.80 12.34
N LYS A 74 6.36 -7.19 12.02
CA LYS A 74 5.81 -6.93 10.70
C LYS A 74 5.55 -5.44 10.53
N SER A 75 5.79 -4.91 9.33
CA SER A 75 5.53 -3.50 9.06
C SER A 75 4.04 -3.18 9.14
N LYS A 76 3.73 -1.89 9.29
CA LYS A 76 2.33 -1.46 9.27
C LYS A 76 1.68 -1.77 7.94
N ALA A 77 2.42 -1.66 6.82
CA ALA A 77 1.89 -1.98 5.50
C ALA A 77 1.54 -3.46 5.40
N GLU A 78 2.40 -4.33 5.87
CA GLU A 78 2.13 -5.76 5.86
C GLU A 78 0.94 -6.10 6.75
N ARG A 79 0.85 -5.49 7.93
CA ARG A 79 -0.28 -5.74 8.82
C ARG A 79 -1.59 -5.25 8.23
N ALA A 80 -1.57 -4.07 7.57
CA ALA A 80 -2.76 -3.55 6.93
C ALA A 80 -3.25 -4.48 5.83
N PHE A 81 -2.33 -4.98 5.01
CA PHE A 81 -2.67 -5.90 3.94
C PHE A 81 -3.25 -7.19 4.49
N THR A 82 -2.58 -7.80 5.47
CA THR A 82 -3.03 -9.06 6.04
C THR A 82 -4.40 -8.92 6.69
N TYR A 83 -4.58 -7.85 7.45
CA TYR A 83 -5.86 -7.59 8.11
C TYR A 83 -6.97 -7.35 7.08
N GLY A 84 -6.67 -6.58 6.02
CA GLY A 84 -7.63 -6.34 4.96
C GLY A 84 -8.07 -7.63 4.26
N ILE A 85 -7.13 -8.53 4.00
CA ILE A 85 -7.45 -9.84 3.41
C ILE A 85 -8.37 -10.63 4.34
N GLN A 86 -8.10 -10.62 5.64
CA GLN A 86 -8.94 -11.32 6.61
C GLN A 86 -10.35 -10.75 6.63
N LEU A 87 -10.48 -9.43 6.56
CA LEU A 87 -11.81 -8.81 6.51
C LEU A 87 -12.54 -9.18 5.23
N GLN A 88 -11.83 -9.21 4.11
CA GLN A 88 -12.43 -9.59 2.84
C GLN A 88 -12.93 -11.03 2.87
N GLU A 89 -12.12 -11.92 3.43
CA GLU A 89 -12.52 -13.33 3.55
C GLU A 89 -13.70 -13.53 4.47
N ALA A 90 -13.86 -12.65 5.46
CA ALA A 90 -15.00 -12.69 6.36
C ALA A 90 -16.24 -11.99 5.78
N SER A 91 -16.14 -11.54 4.53
CA SER A 91 -17.22 -10.81 3.84
C SER A 91 -17.57 -9.49 4.50
N ILE A 92 -16.61 -8.89 5.19
CA ILE A 92 -16.80 -7.58 5.78
C ILE A 92 -16.45 -6.53 4.74
N ASN A 93 -17.31 -5.53 4.60
CA ASN A 93 -17.14 -4.50 3.60
C ASN A 93 -15.93 -3.64 3.92
N THR A 94 -14.94 -3.67 3.04
CA THR A 94 -13.70 -2.90 3.21
C THR A 94 -13.11 -2.65 1.82
N PRO A 95 -12.33 -1.57 1.65
CA PRO A 95 -11.64 -1.38 0.36
C PRO A 95 -10.78 -2.61 0.06
N THR A 96 -10.81 -3.03 -1.20
CA THR A 96 -10.10 -4.25 -1.60
C THR A 96 -8.61 -4.10 -1.40
N PRO A 97 -7.98 -4.97 -0.59
CA PRO A 97 -6.51 -4.92 -0.47
C PRO A 97 -5.89 -5.37 -1.79
N ILE A 98 -4.97 -4.58 -2.31
CA ILE A 98 -4.32 -4.89 -3.58
C ILE A 98 -2.94 -5.47 -3.33
N ALA A 99 -2.12 -4.79 -2.54
CA ALA A 99 -0.73 -5.23 -2.35
C ALA A 99 -0.10 -4.48 -1.19
N TYR A 100 1.05 -4.97 -0.74
CA TYR A 100 1.95 -4.16 0.07
C TYR A 100 3.37 -4.34 -0.44
N PHE A 101 4.19 -3.33 -0.20
CA PHE A 101 5.57 -3.31 -0.65
C PHE A 101 6.40 -2.63 0.43
N GLU A 102 7.59 -3.15 0.70
CA GLU A 102 8.48 -2.58 1.70
C GLU A 102 9.75 -2.09 1.02
N GLU A 103 10.14 -0.87 1.36
CA GLU A 103 11.38 -0.30 0.86
C GLU A 103 12.44 -0.40 1.96
N TRP A 104 13.55 -1.03 1.65
CA TRP A 104 14.67 -1.24 2.57
C TRP A 104 15.89 -0.50 2.04
N LYS A 105 16.69 0.06 2.95
CA LYS A 105 17.92 0.73 2.58
C LYS A 105 19.00 0.36 3.59
N ASN A 106 20.12 -0.13 3.08
CA ASN A 106 21.25 -0.53 3.93
C ASN A 106 20.85 -1.54 5.00
N GLY A 107 19.95 -2.46 4.65
CA GLY A 107 19.50 -3.49 5.56
C GLY A 107 18.48 -3.05 6.58
N LEU A 108 18.02 -1.80 6.52
CA LEU A 108 17.02 -1.28 7.46
C LEU A 108 15.74 -0.93 6.72
N PHE A 109 14.62 -1.18 7.38
CA PHE A 109 13.30 -0.83 6.87
C PHE A 109 13.15 0.69 6.79
N LYS A 110 12.73 1.20 5.64
CA LYS A 110 12.56 2.64 5.44
C LYS A 110 11.11 3.04 5.36
N PHE A 111 10.38 2.51 4.39
CA PHE A 111 8.96 2.81 4.19
C PHE A 111 8.18 1.55 3.91
N GLY A 112 6.92 1.53 4.36
CA GLY A 112 5.98 0.51 3.92
C GLY A 112 4.90 1.17 3.08
N TYR A 113 4.50 0.51 1.99
CA TYR A 113 3.43 0.98 1.11
C TYR A 113 2.29 -0.03 1.12
N TYR A 114 1.09 0.43 1.40
CA TYR A 114 -0.11 -0.40 1.34
C TYR A 114 -1.00 0.14 0.24
N LEU A 115 -1.38 -0.72 -0.69
CA LEU A 115 -2.22 -0.37 -1.83
C LEU A 115 -3.59 -0.98 -1.65
N SER A 116 -4.64 -0.17 -1.84
CA SER A 116 -6.01 -0.65 -1.79
C SER A 116 -6.83 0.04 -2.87
N GLY A 117 -8.00 -0.53 -3.17
CA GLY A 117 -8.92 0.09 -4.11
C GLY A 117 -9.48 1.37 -3.53
N TYR A 118 -9.89 2.28 -4.42
CA TYR A 118 -10.53 3.52 -4.00
C TYR A 118 -12.00 3.23 -3.69
N ASP A 119 -12.43 3.62 -2.50
CA ASP A 119 -13.81 3.41 -2.10
C ASP A 119 -14.51 4.76 -2.03
N ASN A 120 -15.50 4.96 -2.89
CA ASN A 120 -16.29 6.18 -2.91
C ASN A 120 -17.37 6.22 -1.85
N ALA A 121 -17.59 5.13 -1.16
CA ALA A 121 -18.65 5.10 -0.16
C ALA A 121 -18.32 6.10 0.94
N PRO A 122 -19.30 6.84 1.38
CA PRO A 122 -19.05 7.72 2.51
C PRO A 122 -18.70 6.87 3.69
N ALA A 123 -17.82 7.02 4.25
CA ALA A 123 -17.51 6.30 5.09
C ALA A 123 -17.25 6.10 5.95
N ILE A 124 -17.01 5.81 6.24
CA ILE A 124 -16.67 5.24 6.94
C ILE A 124 -15.70 5.52 7.60
N ARG A 125 -15.27 5.94 8.03
CA ARG A 125 -14.36 6.16 8.50
C ARG A 125 -13.94 6.05 9.38
N LYS A 126 -13.48 5.96 9.68
CA LYS A 126 -12.86 5.79 10.38
C LYS A 126 -12.42 5.85 10.86
#